data_765df5122d3b31c576892ba1a954680e
#
_entry.id   765df5122d3b31c576892ba1a954680e
#
_cell.length_a   1.000
_cell.length_b   1.000
_cell.length_c   1.000
_cell.angle_alpha   90.00
_cell.angle_beta   90.00
_cell.angle_gamma   90.00
#
_symmetry.space_group_name_H-M   'P 1'
#
loop_
_entity.id
_entity.type
_entity.pdbx_description
1 polymer ?
#
loop_
_entity_poly.entity_id
_entity_poly.type
_entity_poly.pdbx_seq_one_letter_code
_entity_poly.pdbx_strand_id
1 'polypeptide(L)' 'MTTSQTEQRLTELEIKAGFAEDLLDRLNQTVFRQQQQIELLARELAALRRHLADAAAPGAPRSLRDEVPPHY' A
#
# COMPACT_ATOMS: atom_id res chain seq x y z
N MET A 1 8.28 11.17 46.74
CA MET A 1 7.31 10.25 46.17
C MET A 1 7.14 9.00 47.03
N THR A 2 5.94 8.57 47.28
CA THR A 2 5.71 7.35 48.01
C THR A 2 5.84 6.13 47.05
N THR A 3 6.07 4.96 47.66
CA THR A 3 6.10 3.72 46.89
C THR A 3 4.79 3.49 46.13
N SER A 4 3.64 3.82 46.78
CA SER A 4 2.35 3.70 46.17
C SER A 4 2.20 4.58 44.92
N GLN A 5 2.69 5.81 44.97
CA GLN A 5 2.66 6.69 43.80
C GLN A 5 3.56 6.16 42.70
N THR A 6 4.70 5.63 43.05
CA THR A 6 5.62 5.03 42.08
C THR A 6 4.97 3.82 41.42
N GLU A 7 4.31 2.97 42.17
CA GLU A 7 3.62 1.81 41.66
C GLU A 7 2.48 2.21 40.70
N GLN A 8 1.72 3.25 41.07
CA GLN A 8 0.68 3.75 40.21
C GLN A 8 1.23 4.25 38.87
N ARG A 9 2.31 4.99 38.92
CA ARG A 9 2.94 5.54 37.70
C ARG A 9 3.49 4.43 36.82
N LEU A 10 4.07 3.40 37.41
CA LEU A 10 4.54 2.23 36.66
C LEU A 10 3.38 1.51 35.99
N THR A 11 2.29 1.33 36.70
CA THR A 11 1.10 0.70 36.15
C THR A 11 0.55 1.49 34.98
N GLU A 12 0.46 2.80 35.11
CA GLU A 12 0.01 3.66 34.01
C GLU A 12 0.92 3.56 32.80
N LEU A 13 2.23 3.53 33.04
CA LEU A 13 3.21 3.40 31.94
C LEU A 13 3.09 2.05 31.26
N GLU A 14 2.86 0.98 32.01
CA GLU A 14 2.68 -0.35 31.45
C GLU A 14 1.43 -0.41 30.57
N ILE A 15 0.35 0.21 31.03
CA ILE A 15 -0.88 0.28 30.22
C ILE A 15 -0.64 1.05 28.93
N LYS A 16 0.01 2.21 29.03
CA LYS A 16 0.32 3.01 27.84
C LYS A 16 1.24 2.27 26.90
N ALA A 17 2.24 1.57 27.42
CA ALA A 17 3.15 0.79 26.61
C ALA A 17 2.42 -0.33 25.88
N GLY A 18 1.49 -1.00 26.55
CA GLY A 18 0.68 -2.03 25.93
C GLY A 18 -0.16 -1.51 24.79
N PHE A 19 -0.82 -0.37 24.97
CA PHE A 19 -1.58 0.26 23.90
C PHE A 19 -0.67 0.67 22.73
N ALA A 20 0.50 1.21 23.03
CA ALA A 20 1.46 1.61 22.00
C ALA A 20 1.95 0.42 21.19
N GLU A 21 2.23 -0.70 21.86
CA GLU A 21 2.65 -1.92 21.18
C GLU A 21 1.56 -2.44 20.26
N ASP A 22 0.32 -2.46 20.74
CA ASP A 22 -0.81 -2.89 19.91
C ASP A 22 -0.97 -2.00 18.68
N LEU A 23 -0.84 -0.70 18.87
CA LEU A 23 -0.94 0.24 17.77
C LEU A 23 0.18 0.03 16.75
N LEU A 24 1.40 -0.20 17.22
CA LEU A 24 2.53 -0.49 16.34
C LEU A 24 2.31 -1.75 15.54
N ASP A 25 1.77 -2.79 16.17
CA ASP A 25 1.46 -4.02 15.46
C ASP A 25 0.43 -3.79 14.35
N ARG A 26 -0.61 -3.03 14.65
CA ARG A 26 -1.63 -2.69 13.64
C ARG A 26 -1.06 -1.86 12.51
N LEU A 27 -0.22 -0.90 12.85
CA LEU A 27 0.43 -0.07 11.83
C LEU A 27 1.34 -0.89 10.95
N ASN A 28 2.11 -1.80 11.55
CA ASN A 28 2.98 -2.69 10.78
C ASN A 28 2.18 -3.57 9.82
N GLN A 29 1.06 -4.10 10.27
CA GLN A 29 0.18 -4.90 9.42
C GLN A 29 -0.40 -4.06 8.28
N THR A 30 -0.77 -2.83 8.58
CA THR A 30 -1.31 -1.91 7.57
C THR A 30 -0.25 -1.57 6.53
N VAL A 31 0.95 -1.25 6.98
CA VAL A 31 2.07 -0.95 6.08
C VAL A 31 2.36 -2.16 5.18
N PHE A 32 2.36 -3.36 5.75
CA PHE A 32 2.59 -4.55 4.96
C PHE A 32 1.53 -4.73 3.87
N ARG A 33 0.26 -4.58 4.21
CA ARG A 33 -0.81 -4.68 3.23
C ARG A 33 -0.70 -3.60 2.16
N GLN A 34 -0.39 -2.39 2.56
CA GLN A 34 -0.21 -1.29 1.61
C GLN A 34 0.95 -1.56 0.66
N GLN A 35 2.03 -2.12 1.18
CA GLN A 35 3.18 -2.46 0.35
C GLN A 35 2.81 -3.51 -0.69
N GLN A 36 2.02 -4.50 -0.31
CA GLN A 36 1.53 -5.51 -1.26
C GLN A 36 0.64 -4.88 -2.33
N GLN A 37 -0.22 -3.96 -1.95
CA GLN A 37 -1.08 -3.25 -2.89
C GLN A 37 -0.27 -2.40 -3.86
N ILE A 38 0.74 -1.71 -3.36
CA ILE A 38 1.63 -0.90 -4.20
C ILE A 38 2.35 -1.78 -5.21
N GLU A 39 2.87 -2.91 -4.77
CA GLU A 39 3.55 -3.84 -5.67
C GLU A 39 2.63 -4.40 -6.74
N LEU A 40 1.40 -4.73 -6.36
CA LEU A 40 0.41 -5.19 -7.32
C LEU A 40 0.09 -4.12 -8.35
N LEU A 41 -0.17 -2.90 -7.90
CA LEU A 41 -0.46 -1.79 -8.79
C LEU A 41 0.73 -1.49 -9.71
N ALA A 42 1.94 -1.57 -9.19
CA ALA A 42 3.14 -1.37 -10.01
C ALA A 42 3.25 -2.41 -11.12
N ARG A 43 2.94 -3.67 -10.81
CA ARG A 43 2.94 -4.74 -11.81
C ARG A 43 1.85 -4.55 -12.84
N GLU A 44 0.67 -4.15 -12.41
CA GLU A 44 -0.44 -3.88 -13.33
C GLU A 44 -0.11 -2.71 -14.25
N LEU A 45 0.49 -1.67 -13.70
CA LEU A 45 0.90 -0.52 -14.48
C LEU A 45 1.97 -0.89 -15.51
N ALA A 46 2.94 -1.71 -15.11
CA ALA A 46 3.97 -2.17 -16.02
C ALA A 46 3.39 -3.02 -17.15
N ALA A 47 2.42 -3.88 -16.82
CA ALA A 47 1.73 -4.69 -17.81
C ALA A 47 0.95 -3.81 -18.79
N LEU A 48 0.26 -2.80 -18.29
CA LEU A 48 -0.48 -1.88 -19.13
C LEU A 48 0.44 -1.11 -20.07
N ARG A 49 1.58 -0.66 -19.56
CA ARG A 49 2.56 0.03 -20.39
C ARG A 49 3.09 -0.86 -21.50
N ARG A 50 3.32 -2.13 -21.22
CA ARG A 50 3.75 -3.07 -22.25
C ARG A 50 2.66 -3.27 -23.31
N HIS A 51 1.41 -3.39 -22.90
CA HIS A 51 0.31 -3.48 -23.83
C HIS A 51 0.23 -2.27 -24.75
N LEU A 52 0.38 -1.08 -24.18
CA LEU A 52 0.37 0.15 -24.96
C LEU A 52 1.55 0.21 -25.93
N ALA A 53 2.74 -0.18 -25.49
CA ALA A 53 3.92 -0.20 -26.33
C ALA A 53 3.77 -1.20 -27.47
N ASP A 54 3.24 -2.39 -27.19
CA ASP A 54 3.01 -3.41 -28.20
C ASP A 54 1.99 -2.95 -29.24
N ALA A 55 0.94 -2.30 -28.79
CA ALA A 55 -0.10 -1.78 -29.68
C ALA A 55 0.42 -0.66 -30.56
N ALA A 56 1.40 0.09 -30.10
CA ALA A 56 2.00 1.19 -30.84
C ALA A 56 3.19 0.79 -31.70
N ALA A 57 3.70 -0.44 -31.54
CA ALA A 57 4.87 -0.90 -32.26
C ALA A 57 4.58 -1.03 -33.76
N PRO A 58 5.58 -0.77 -34.63
CA PRO A 58 5.43 -1.03 -36.05
C PRO A 58 5.08 -2.49 -36.32
N GLY A 59 4.08 -2.72 -37.15
CA GLY A 59 3.61 -4.08 -37.46
C GLY A 59 2.66 -4.68 -36.43
N ALA A 60 2.36 -3.96 -35.37
CA ALA A 60 1.37 -4.42 -34.42
C ALA A 60 -0.03 -4.39 -35.01
N PRO A 61 -0.94 -5.27 -34.59
CA PRO A 61 -2.33 -5.22 -35.05
C PRO A 61 -2.96 -3.86 -34.76
N ARG A 62 -3.70 -3.36 -35.71
CA ARG A 62 -4.34 -2.06 -35.59
C ARG A 62 -5.77 -2.12 -35.10
N SER A 63 -6.24 -3.31 -34.73
CA SER A 63 -7.62 -3.48 -34.33
C SER A 63 -8.02 -2.51 -33.20
N LEU A 64 -7.15 -2.31 -32.25
CA LEU A 64 -7.44 -1.39 -31.15
C LEU A 64 -7.57 0.06 -31.63
N ARG A 65 -6.71 0.47 -32.55
CA ARG A 65 -6.78 1.82 -33.13
C ARG A 65 -7.98 1.99 -34.01
N ASP A 66 -8.29 0.96 -34.77
CA ASP A 66 -9.45 0.98 -35.68
C ASP A 66 -10.75 1.05 -34.89
N GLU A 67 -10.78 0.48 -33.71
CA GLU A 67 -11.94 0.52 -32.85
C GLU A 67 -12.13 1.87 -32.16
N VAL A 68 -11.07 2.63 -32.04
CA VAL A 68 -11.14 3.94 -31.38
C VAL A 68 -11.72 4.93 -32.36
N PRO A 69 -12.83 5.59 -32.03
CA PRO A 69 -13.41 6.60 -32.92
C PRO A 69 -12.44 7.73 -33.15
N PRO A 70 -12.22 8.13 -34.39
CA PRO A 70 -11.23 9.16 -34.68
C PRO A 70 -11.64 10.55 -34.23
N HIS A 71 -12.86 10.75 -33.86
CA HIS A 71 -13.37 12.07 -33.56
C HIS A 71 -13.52 12.33 -32.06
N TYR A 72 -13.24 11.40 -31.24
CA TYR A 72 -13.40 11.65 -29.82
C TYR A 72 -12.34 12.54 -29.21
#